data_737d062ac5b21a5eb481fe93187a5a8f
#
_entry.id   737d062ac5b21a5eb481fe93187a5a8f
#
_cell.length_a   1.000
_cell.length_b   1.000
_cell.length_c   1.000
_cell.angle_alpha   90.00
_cell.angle_beta   90.00
_cell.angle_gamma   90.00
#
_symmetry.space_group_name_H-M   'P 1'
#
loop_
_entity.id
_entity.type
_entity.pdbx_description
1 polymer ?
#
loop_
_entity_poly.entity_id
_entity_poly.type
_entity_poly.pdbx_seq_one_letter_code
_entity_poly.pdbx_strand_id
1 'polypeptide(L)'
;TLTGETPNEKKAQQAINLTNRLTDVVTVEDRINRTLDVQDNVSTVYQSLKAQTKNLVKALPLLLVGIVLFALVTWFGSWLSNRKKMWQRLTPNPFVAELLAQTVKVIFIVFGLILALSLIGAETILGTLLGGAGVIGIAVGFAVKDTIENYIASLMLSIRQPFRARDHILINNQEGIVVRLTSRATILMTLDGNQLRIPNAEVFKATILNYTKNPERRFTFELGVDANDDPLAAIKVGIDAICKLGFALDKPKVTAVIKEVGDSNIILQFQVWVNQLEADFY
;
A
#
# COMPACT_ATOMS: atom_id res chain seq x y z
N THR A 1 -29.12 40.41 42.76
CA THR A 1 -28.56 41.45 41.82
C THR A 1 -27.20 41.89 42.30
N LEU A 2 -26.22 41.84 41.37
CA LEU A 2 -24.86 42.35 41.59
C LEU A 2 -24.74 43.73 40.93
N THR A 3 -24.58 44.76 41.74
CA THR A 3 -24.49 46.15 41.27
C THR A 3 -23.15 46.75 41.68
N GLY A 4 -22.62 47.65 40.85
CA GLY A 4 -21.36 48.34 41.11
C GLY A 4 -20.71 48.80 39.81
N GLU A 5 -19.53 49.39 39.90
CA GLU A 5 -18.74 49.81 38.74
C GLU A 5 -17.49 48.95 38.65
N THR A 6 -17.14 48.54 37.44
CA THR A 6 -15.91 47.81 37.17
C THR A 6 -15.27 48.28 35.86
N PRO A 7 -13.93 48.32 35.80
CA PRO A 7 -13.24 48.91 34.67
C PRO A 7 -13.29 48.04 33.40
N ASN A 8 -13.60 46.75 33.51
CA ASN A 8 -13.67 45.88 32.34
C ASN A 8 -14.51 44.63 32.55
N GLU A 9 -14.92 43.98 31.44
CA GLU A 9 -15.74 42.76 31.40
C GLU A 9 -15.11 41.60 32.19
N LYS A 10 -13.77 41.46 32.17
CA LYS A 10 -13.09 40.36 32.87
C LYS A 10 -13.25 40.40 34.38
N LYS A 11 -13.18 41.62 34.97
CA LYS A 11 -13.40 41.81 36.40
C LYS A 11 -14.89 41.64 36.76
N ALA A 12 -15.80 42.06 35.87
CA ALA A 12 -17.24 41.81 36.04
C ALA A 12 -17.52 40.33 36.07
N GLN A 13 -17.00 39.57 35.13
CA GLN A 13 -17.19 38.12 35.06
C GLN A 13 -16.55 37.38 36.25
N GLN A 14 -15.42 37.86 36.77
CA GLN A 14 -14.81 37.30 37.98
C GLN A 14 -15.69 37.53 39.19
N ALA A 15 -16.29 38.71 39.34
CA ALA A 15 -17.23 39.00 40.43
C ALA A 15 -18.49 38.13 40.36
N ILE A 16 -19.05 37.95 39.18
CA ILE A 16 -20.19 37.05 38.92
C ILE A 16 -19.84 35.62 39.29
N ASN A 17 -18.68 35.12 38.83
CA ASN A 17 -18.22 33.75 39.09
C ASN A 17 -17.96 33.51 40.59
N LEU A 18 -17.43 34.49 41.32
CA LEU A 18 -17.23 34.40 42.76
C LEU A 18 -18.55 34.37 43.49
N THR A 19 -19.52 35.21 43.10
CA THR A 19 -20.85 35.26 43.68
C THR A 19 -21.65 34.00 43.42
N ASN A 20 -21.55 33.40 42.26
CA ASN A 20 -22.17 32.12 41.90
C ASN A 20 -21.64 30.92 42.71
N ARG A 21 -20.47 31.07 43.37
CA ARG A 21 -19.89 30.02 44.22
C ARG A 21 -20.36 30.08 45.68
N LEU A 22 -21.15 31.07 46.03
CA LEU A 22 -21.71 31.18 47.38
C LEU A 22 -22.91 30.22 47.53
N THR A 23 -23.00 29.56 48.65
CA THR A 23 -23.88 28.42 48.90
C THR A 23 -25.38 28.76 48.82
N ASP A 24 -25.77 30.04 48.95
CA ASP A 24 -27.18 30.48 48.99
C ASP A 24 -27.59 31.31 47.76
N VAL A 25 -26.78 31.30 46.71
CA VAL A 25 -27.05 32.09 45.49
C VAL A 25 -27.60 31.18 44.39
N VAL A 26 -28.88 31.36 44.05
CA VAL A 26 -29.54 30.59 42.98
C VAL A 26 -29.27 31.19 41.59
N THR A 27 -29.27 32.52 41.48
CA THR A 27 -28.98 33.24 40.22
C THR A 27 -28.39 34.60 40.52
N VAL A 28 -27.41 35.01 39.70
CA VAL A 28 -26.80 36.35 39.77
C VAL A 28 -27.32 37.19 38.62
N GLU A 29 -28.10 38.23 38.92
CA GLU A 29 -28.47 39.23 37.92
C GLU A 29 -27.35 40.26 37.81
N ASP A 30 -26.77 40.38 36.62
CA ASP A 30 -25.68 41.31 36.35
C ASP A 30 -26.18 42.70 35.99
N ARG A 31 -25.95 43.66 36.90
CA ARG A 31 -26.20 45.10 36.71
C ARG A 31 -24.93 45.89 36.98
N ILE A 32 -23.77 45.34 36.68
CA ILE A 32 -22.47 45.98 36.86
C ILE A 32 -22.26 46.99 35.72
N ASN A 33 -22.00 48.24 36.05
CA ASN A 33 -21.63 49.26 35.07
C ASN A 33 -20.17 49.09 34.69
N ARG A 34 -19.87 48.96 33.37
CA ARG A 34 -18.53 48.80 32.84
C ARG A 34 -18.00 50.15 32.36
N THR A 35 -17.14 50.77 33.15
CA THR A 35 -16.65 52.13 32.91
C THR A 35 -15.58 52.19 31.81
N LEU A 36 -15.05 51.02 31.34
CA LEU A 36 -14.02 50.92 30.30
C LEU A 36 -12.80 51.83 30.54
N ASP A 37 -12.38 52.01 31.81
CA ASP A 37 -11.23 52.84 32.13
C ASP A 37 -9.97 52.34 31.49
N VAL A 38 -9.34 53.22 30.72
CA VAL A 38 -8.13 52.91 29.90
C VAL A 38 -6.93 52.61 30.81
N GLN A 39 -6.81 53.32 31.96
CA GLN A 39 -5.67 53.13 32.88
C GLN A 39 -5.69 51.72 33.50
N ASP A 40 -6.86 51.24 33.93
CA ASP A 40 -7.01 49.94 34.54
C ASP A 40 -6.86 48.80 33.51
N ASN A 41 -7.31 49.03 32.28
CA ASN A 41 -7.13 48.06 31.20
C ASN A 41 -5.64 47.95 30.80
N VAL A 42 -4.93 49.08 30.71
CA VAL A 42 -3.48 49.09 30.41
C VAL A 42 -2.70 48.45 31.56
N SER A 43 -3.05 48.72 32.83
CA SER A 43 -2.39 48.11 33.98
C SER A 43 -2.57 46.59 34.00
N THR A 44 -3.75 46.09 33.61
CA THR A 44 -4.06 44.65 33.54
C THR A 44 -3.22 43.98 32.40
N VAL A 45 -3.12 44.63 31.24
CA VAL A 45 -2.28 44.14 30.13
C VAL A 45 -0.81 44.15 30.55
N TYR A 46 -0.31 45.21 31.16
CA TYR A 46 1.04 45.29 31.68
C TYR A 46 1.37 44.20 32.70
N GLN A 47 0.47 43.96 33.67
CA GLN A 47 0.64 42.88 34.64
C GLN A 47 0.63 41.51 33.99
N SER A 48 -0.25 41.26 33.02
CA SER A 48 -0.27 40.01 32.27
C SER A 48 0.99 39.77 31.45
N LEU A 49 1.52 40.83 30.79
CA LEU A 49 2.80 40.79 30.07
C LEU A 49 3.96 40.51 31.03
N LYS A 50 3.99 41.20 32.19
CA LYS A 50 5.01 40.98 33.22
C LYS A 50 4.96 39.56 33.81
N ALA A 51 3.78 39.01 34.00
CA ALA A 51 3.62 37.64 34.46
C ALA A 51 4.06 36.61 33.38
N GLN A 52 3.75 36.88 32.11
CA GLN A 52 4.20 36.06 31.00
C GLN A 52 5.73 36.09 30.83
N THR A 53 6.35 37.28 30.90
CA THR A 53 7.82 37.39 30.86
C THR A 53 8.50 36.70 32.03
N LYS A 54 7.95 36.80 33.26
CA LYS A 54 8.48 36.08 34.42
C LYS A 54 8.35 34.55 34.28
N ASN A 55 7.29 34.08 33.68
CA ASN A 55 7.11 32.65 33.40
C ASN A 55 8.06 32.17 32.29
N LEU A 56 8.28 32.96 31.25
CA LEU A 56 9.30 32.73 30.23
C LEU A 56 10.70 32.61 30.83
N VAL A 57 11.10 33.52 31.70
CA VAL A 57 12.39 33.48 32.39
C VAL A 57 12.54 32.25 33.25
N LYS A 58 11.47 31.80 33.94
CA LYS A 58 11.49 30.57 34.72
C LYS A 58 11.57 29.32 33.85
N ALA A 59 11.02 29.34 32.62
CA ALA A 59 11.12 28.26 31.68
C ALA A 59 12.46 28.22 30.92
N LEU A 60 13.26 29.30 30.97
CA LEU A 60 14.53 29.43 30.25
C LEU A 60 15.51 28.27 30.48
N PRO A 61 15.74 27.76 31.72
CA PRO A 61 16.61 26.63 31.96
C PRO A 61 16.12 25.35 31.25
N LEU A 62 14.80 25.13 31.31
CA LEU A 62 14.17 23.96 30.68
C LEU A 62 14.23 24.02 29.15
N LEU A 63 14.03 25.23 28.58
CA LEU A 63 14.20 25.52 27.15
C LEU A 63 15.64 25.25 26.70
N LEU A 64 16.63 25.71 27.48
CA LEU A 64 18.05 25.45 27.18
C LEU A 64 18.35 23.93 27.17
N VAL A 65 17.88 23.19 28.16
CA VAL A 65 18.05 21.74 28.20
C VAL A 65 17.35 21.07 27.00
N GLY A 66 16.14 21.50 26.63
CA GLY A 66 15.44 21.02 25.45
C GLY A 66 16.21 21.28 24.15
N ILE A 67 16.77 22.51 23.99
CA ILE A 67 17.57 22.86 22.82
C ILE A 67 18.86 22.02 22.76
N VAL A 68 19.54 21.84 23.89
CA VAL A 68 20.75 21.00 23.97
C VAL A 68 20.43 19.55 23.61
N LEU A 69 19.32 19.00 24.14
CA LEU A 69 18.86 17.65 23.83
C LEU A 69 18.55 17.52 22.33
N PHE A 70 17.81 18.46 21.77
CA PHE A 70 17.52 18.51 20.32
C PHE A 70 18.81 18.54 19.49
N ALA A 71 19.76 19.42 19.85
CA ALA A 71 21.03 19.53 19.17
C ALA A 71 21.88 18.23 19.26
N LEU A 72 21.90 17.58 20.40
CA LEU A 72 22.60 16.29 20.58
C LEU A 72 22.01 15.19 19.74
N VAL A 73 20.69 15.04 19.74
CA VAL A 73 19.96 14.01 18.96
C VAL A 73 20.15 14.24 17.46
N THR A 74 19.99 15.48 16.99
CA THR A 74 20.17 15.82 15.58
C THR A 74 21.62 15.72 15.13
N TRP A 75 22.58 16.08 16.00
CA TRP A 75 24.01 15.87 15.75
C TRP A 75 24.33 14.37 15.60
N PHE A 76 23.83 13.54 16.51
CA PHE A 76 24.01 12.10 16.44
C PHE A 76 23.40 11.50 15.16
N GLY A 77 22.17 11.93 14.79
CA GLY A 77 21.52 11.52 13.54
C GLY A 77 22.33 11.94 12.30
N SER A 78 22.86 13.15 12.31
CA SER A 78 23.71 13.67 11.24
C SER A 78 25.05 12.93 11.16
N TRP A 79 25.64 12.61 12.31
CA TRP A 79 26.87 11.81 12.37
C TRP A 79 26.66 10.40 11.81
N LEU A 80 25.54 9.75 12.16
CA LEU A 80 25.17 8.43 11.63
C LEU A 80 24.88 8.49 10.12
N SER A 81 24.13 9.49 9.68
CA SER A 81 23.81 9.73 8.26
C SER A 81 25.07 9.94 7.41
N ASN A 82 26.08 10.63 7.95
CA ASN A 82 27.31 10.94 7.23
C ASN A 82 28.30 9.74 7.13
N ARG A 83 27.99 8.60 7.73
CA ARG A 83 28.81 7.38 7.63
C ARG A 83 28.63 6.68 6.30
N LYS A 84 29.07 7.29 5.20
CA LYS A 84 28.91 6.81 3.81
C LYS A 84 29.30 5.35 3.62
N LYS A 85 30.41 4.88 4.24
CA LYS A 85 30.87 3.48 4.14
C LYS A 85 29.87 2.48 4.73
N MET A 86 29.12 2.85 5.76
CA MET A 86 28.11 2.01 6.37
C MET A 86 26.93 1.83 5.41
N TRP A 87 26.43 2.92 4.84
CA TRP A 87 25.29 2.92 3.91
C TRP A 87 25.61 2.21 2.60
N GLN A 88 26.82 2.40 2.07
CA GLN A 88 27.30 1.70 0.86
C GLN A 88 27.48 0.19 1.06
N ARG A 89 27.71 -0.27 2.30
CA ARG A 89 27.72 -1.72 2.60
C ARG A 89 26.33 -2.32 2.67
N LEU A 90 25.34 -1.53 3.09
CA LEU A 90 23.94 -1.98 3.14
C LEU A 90 23.30 -2.09 1.75
N THR A 91 23.65 -1.17 0.85
CA THR A 91 23.07 -1.13 -0.50
C THR A 91 24.15 -0.87 -1.55
N PRO A 92 24.24 -1.70 -2.60
CA PRO A 92 25.19 -1.50 -3.69
C PRO A 92 24.91 -0.23 -4.52
N ASN A 93 23.67 0.28 -4.46
CA ASN A 93 23.25 1.46 -5.24
C ASN A 93 23.54 2.73 -4.45
N PRO A 94 24.43 3.63 -4.91
CA PRO A 94 24.79 4.87 -4.22
C PRO A 94 23.60 5.79 -3.96
N PHE A 95 22.64 5.86 -4.89
CA PHE A 95 21.44 6.69 -4.75
C PHE A 95 20.54 6.19 -3.60
N VAL A 96 20.35 4.88 -3.49
CA VAL A 96 19.56 4.28 -2.40
C VAL A 96 20.27 4.45 -1.08
N ALA A 97 21.59 4.32 -1.03
CA ALA A 97 22.39 4.56 0.17
C ALA A 97 22.24 6.00 0.67
N GLU A 98 22.27 6.99 -0.23
CA GLU A 98 22.09 8.40 0.12
C GLU A 98 20.65 8.68 0.60
N LEU A 99 19.64 8.12 -0.07
CA LEU A 99 18.24 8.25 0.33
C LEU A 99 18.01 7.71 1.75
N LEU A 100 18.52 6.51 2.05
CA LEU A 100 18.43 5.92 3.39
C LEU A 100 19.15 6.78 4.45
N ALA A 101 20.32 7.30 4.14
CA ALA A 101 21.06 8.19 5.02
C ALA A 101 20.28 9.46 5.33
N GLN A 102 19.67 10.09 4.31
CA GLN A 102 18.85 11.29 4.50
C GLN A 102 17.56 10.97 5.30
N THR A 103 16.92 9.85 5.02
CA THR A 103 15.73 9.40 5.76
C THR A 103 16.04 9.24 7.25
N VAL A 104 17.15 8.58 7.59
CA VAL A 104 17.57 8.44 8.99
C VAL A 104 17.84 9.80 9.63
N LYS A 105 18.49 10.73 8.93
CA LYS A 105 18.72 12.10 9.44
C LYS A 105 17.39 12.79 9.77
N VAL A 106 16.40 12.71 8.87
CA VAL A 106 15.08 13.31 9.08
C VAL A 106 14.38 12.68 10.28
N ILE A 107 14.43 11.34 10.43
CA ILE A 107 13.87 10.64 11.58
C ILE A 107 14.47 11.16 12.89
N PHE A 108 15.79 11.32 12.97
CA PHE A 108 16.46 11.84 14.17
C PHE A 108 16.11 13.30 14.45
N ILE A 109 15.91 14.15 13.42
CA ILE A 109 15.44 15.52 13.59
C ILE A 109 14.04 15.54 14.22
N VAL A 110 13.10 14.75 13.65
CA VAL A 110 11.72 14.66 14.17
C VAL A 110 11.70 14.09 15.58
N PHE A 111 12.45 13.03 15.83
CA PHE A 111 12.56 12.40 17.14
C PHE A 111 13.14 13.35 18.19
N GLY A 112 14.21 14.06 17.85
CA GLY A 112 14.82 15.08 18.72
C GLY A 112 13.85 16.22 19.03
N LEU A 113 13.04 16.66 18.05
CA LEU A 113 12.02 17.67 18.26
C LEU A 113 10.93 17.21 19.22
N ILE A 114 10.46 15.97 19.05
CA ILE A 114 9.47 15.33 19.94
C ILE A 114 9.99 15.28 21.36
N LEU A 115 11.22 14.81 21.56
CA LEU A 115 11.84 14.72 22.90
C LEU A 115 12.01 16.11 23.54
N ALA A 116 12.46 17.10 22.77
CA ALA A 116 12.64 18.47 23.27
C ALA A 116 11.31 19.11 23.67
N LEU A 117 10.25 18.97 22.85
CA LEU A 117 8.93 19.52 23.15
C LEU A 117 8.27 18.81 24.33
N SER A 118 8.44 17.49 24.44
CA SER A 118 7.94 16.70 25.58
C SER A 118 8.61 17.14 26.88
N LEU A 119 9.92 17.36 26.85
CA LEU A 119 10.68 17.82 28.03
C LEU A 119 10.23 19.21 28.51
N ILE A 120 9.89 20.11 27.57
CA ILE A 120 9.43 21.47 27.88
C ILE A 120 7.96 21.48 28.36
N GLY A 121 7.24 20.35 28.23
CA GLY A 121 5.81 20.28 28.57
C GLY A 121 4.91 20.92 27.51
N ALA A 122 5.39 21.06 26.25
CA ALA A 122 4.65 21.67 25.15
C ALA A 122 3.72 20.63 24.47
N GLU A 123 2.90 19.94 25.25
CA GLU A 123 2.05 18.82 24.81
C GLU A 123 1.07 19.22 23.69
N THR A 124 0.51 20.44 23.77
CA THR A 124 -0.41 20.93 22.74
C THR A 124 0.27 21.09 21.38
N ILE A 125 1.50 21.64 21.38
CA ILE A 125 2.29 21.80 20.15
C ILE A 125 2.69 20.43 19.61
N LEU A 126 3.11 19.52 20.49
CA LEU A 126 3.45 18.14 20.15
C LEU A 126 2.26 17.43 19.52
N GLY A 127 1.07 17.53 20.12
CA GLY A 127 -0.16 16.95 19.59
C GLY A 127 -0.51 17.46 18.19
N THR A 128 -0.38 18.77 17.96
CA THR A 128 -0.61 19.37 16.64
C THR A 128 0.39 18.91 15.60
N LEU A 129 1.69 18.86 15.96
CA LEU A 129 2.75 18.38 15.06
C LEU A 129 2.59 16.90 14.73
N LEU A 130 2.28 16.05 15.72
CA LEU A 130 2.05 14.62 15.51
C LEU A 130 0.79 14.38 14.66
N GLY A 131 -0.28 15.15 14.88
CA GLY A 131 -1.47 15.11 14.03
C GLY A 131 -1.16 15.45 12.58
N GLY A 132 -0.43 16.54 12.33
CA GLY A 132 0.02 16.92 10.99
C GLY A 132 0.95 15.89 10.35
N ALA A 133 1.92 15.37 11.12
CA ALA A 133 2.82 14.32 10.66
C ALA A 133 2.06 13.03 10.32
N GLY A 134 1.00 12.70 11.08
CA GLY A 134 0.12 11.57 10.80
C GLY A 134 -0.57 11.68 9.44
N VAL A 135 -1.11 12.85 9.10
CA VAL A 135 -1.72 13.11 7.78
C VAL A 135 -0.70 12.96 6.65
N ILE A 136 0.50 13.53 6.83
CA ILE A 136 1.61 13.38 5.87
C ILE A 136 1.99 11.90 5.75
N GLY A 137 2.09 11.16 6.86
CA GLY A 137 2.39 9.73 6.88
C GLY A 137 1.38 8.91 6.08
N ILE A 138 0.09 9.21 6.21
CA ILE A 138 -0.97 8.58 5.41
C ILE A 138 -0.78 8.87 3.93
N ALA A 139 -0.52 10.13 3.56
CA ALA A 139 -0.30 10.52 2.17
C ALA A 139 0.92 9.79 1.55
N VAL A 140 2.03 9.72 2.28
CA VAL A 140 3.22 8.96 1.87
C VAL A 140 2.92 7.47 1.77
N GLY A 141 2.18 6.91 2.73
CA GLY A 141 1.73 5.51 2.71
C GLY A 141 0.95 5.17 1.45
N PHE A 142 0.01 6.03 1.04
CA PHE A 142 -0.72 5.87 -0.22
C PHE A 142 0.20 5.98 -1.45
N ALA A 143 1.16 6.90 -1.44
CA ALA A 143 2.09 7.09 -2.56
C ALA A 143 2.99 5.85 -2.80
N VAL A 144 3.35 5.10 -1.76
CA VAL A 144 4.21 3.91 -1.87
C VAL A 144 3.45 2.59 -1.89
N LYS A 145 2.13 2.62 -1.70
CA LYS A 145 1.25 1.44 -1.59
C LYS A 145 1.48 0.43 -2.71
N ASP A 146 1.43 0.89 -3.96
CA ASP A 146 1.55 0.01 -5.13
C ASP A 146 2.92 -0.68 -5.21
N THR A 147 3.97 0.00 -4.78
CA THR A 147 5.32 -0.57 -4.72
C THR A 147 5.40 -1.70 -3.70
N ILE A 148 4.85 -1.48 -2.51
CA ILE A 148 4.81 -2.48 -1.43
C ILE A 148 3.93 -3.67 -1.84
N GLU A 149 2.77 -3.40 -2.44
CA GLU A 149 1.84 -4.43 -2.91
C GLU A 149 2.50 -5.34 -3.95
N ASN A 150 3.19 -4.77 -4.94
CA ASN A 150 3.93 -5.55 -5.94
C ASN A 150 5.07 -6.37 -5.33
N TYR A 151 5.76 -5.84 -4.33
CA TYR A 151 6.83 -6.56 -3.65
C TYR A 151 6.29 -7.76 -2.84
N ILE A 152 5.21 -7.56 -2.09
CA ILE A 152 4.54 -8.63 -1.34
C ILE A 152 3.98 -9.68 -2.30
N ALA A 153 3.34 -9.27 -3.39
CA ALA A 153 2.85 -10.17 -4.41
C ALA A 153 3.97 -11.00 -5.03
N SER A 154 5.14 -10.40 -5.31
CA SER A 154 6.32 -11.12 -5.79
C SER A 154 6.76 -12.22 -4.82
N LEU A 155 6.80 -11.90 -3.52
CA LEU A 155 7.16 -12.88 -2.49
C LEU A 155 6.15 -14.03 -2.44
N MET A 156 4.85 -13.73 -2.49
CA MET A 156 3.79 -14.74 -2.48
C MET A 156 3.80 -15.61 -3.73
N LEU A 157 4.02 -15.03 -4.92
CA LEU A 157 4.17 -15.78 -6.17
C LEU A 157 5.39 -16.70 -6.13
N SER A 158 6.50 -16.24 -5.54
CA SER A 158 7.72 -17.04 -5.39
C SER A 158 7.53 -18.22 -4.43
N ILE A 159 6.77 -18.04 -3.35
CA ILE A 159 6.49 -19.10 -2.38
C ILE A 159 5.49 -20.13 -2.96
N ARG A 160 4.39 -19.63 -3.54
CA ARG A 160 3.30 -20.51 -4.03
C ARG A 160 3.61 -21.16 -5.38
N GLN A 161 4.45 -20.56 -6.19
CA GLN A 161 4.86 -21.02 -7.53
C GLN A 161 3.68 -21.52 -8.38
N PRO A 162 2.66 -20.69 -8.68
CA PRO A 162 1.55 -21.10 -9.52
C PRO A 162 2.00 -21.44 -10.95
N PHE A 163 3.12 -20.87 -11.38
CA PHE A 163 3.81 -21.13 -12.63
C PHE A 163 5.35 -21.07 -12.42
N ARG A 164 6.10 -21.58 -13.37
CA ARG A 164 7.56 -21.57 -13.41
C ARG A 164 8.06 -20.90 -14.68
N ALA A 165 9.35 -20.60 -14.74
CA ALA A 165 9.97 -20.17 -15.99
C ALA A 165 9.77 -21.25 -17.09
N ARG A 166 9.47 -20.81 -18.30
CA ARG A 166 9.10 -21.59 -19.49
C ARG A 166 7.67 -22.14 -19.47
N ASP A 167 6.86 -21.93 -18.43
CA ASP A 167 5.45 -22.26 -18.50
C ASP A 167 4.73 -21.37 -19.50
N HIS A 168 3.85 -21.96 -20.29
CA HIS A 168 2.92 -21.25 -21.15
C HIS A 168 1.65 -20.97 -20.36
N ILE A 169 1.33 -19.69 -20.16
CA ILE A 169 0.23 -19.26 -19.30
C ILE A 169 -0.61 -18.16 -19.95
N LEU A 170 -1.88 -18.12 -19.54
CA LEU A 170 -2.81 -17.05 -19.84
C LEU A 170 -3.19 -16.35 -18.52
N ILE A 171 -2.98 -15.04 -18.44
CA ILE A 171 -3.30 -14.17 -17.30
C ILE A 171 -4.20 -13.04 -17.81
N ASN A 172 -5.44 -12.93 -17.32
CA ASN A 172 -6.36 -11.85 -17.70
C ASN A 172 -6.40 -11.59 -19.21
N ASN A 173 -6.56 -12.64 -20.03
CA ASN A 173 -6.56 -12.61 -21.49
C ASN A 173 -5.20 -12.23 -22.15
N GLN A 174 -4.13 -12.19 -21.39
CA GLN A 174 -2.78 -11.99 -21.90
C GLN A 174 -2.03 -13.30 -21.88
N GLU A 175 -1.69 -13.82 -23.06
CA GLU A 175 -1.07 -15.12 -23.27
C GLU A 175 0.44 -14.97 -23.53
N GLY A 176 1.21 -15.92 -22.98
CA GLY A 176 2.65 -15.94 -23.23
C GLY A 176 3.41 -16.97 -22.42
N ILE A 177 4.70 -17.10 -22.74
CA ILE A 177 5.64 -17.96 -22.06
C ILE A 177 6.34 -17.18 -20.96
N VAL A 178 6.40 -17.73 -19.74
CA VAL A 178 7.06 -17.09 -18.60
C VAL A 178 8.57 -17.05 -18.83
N VAL A 179 9.11 -15.83 -18.92
CA VAL A 179 10.56 -15.62 -18.99
C VAL A 179 11.16 -15.61 -17.58
N ARG A 180 10.64 -14.73 -16.72
CA ARG A 180 11.11 -14.62 -15.33
C ARG A 180 10.16 -13.79 -14.46
N LEU A 181 10.26 -14.02 -13.17
CA LEU A 181 9.67 -13.18 -12.11
C LEU A 181 10.72 -12.18 -11.63
N THR A 182 10.34 -10.91 -11.50
CA THR A 182 11.16 -9.85 -10.89
C THR A 182 10.51 -9.36 -9.60
N SER A 183 11.17 -8.48 -8.85
CA SER A 183 10.63 -7.94 -7.59
C SER A 183 9.31 -7.18 -7.71
N ARG A 184 8.91 -6.73 -8.91
CA ARG A 184 7.69 -5.95 -9.12
C ARG A 184 6.85 -6.35 -10.33
N ALA A 185 7.38 -7.20 -11.22
CA ALA A 185 6.68 -7.60 -12.43
C ALA A 185 7.03 -9.03 -12.83
N THR A 186 6.06 -9.74 -13.39
CA THR A 186 6.24 -10.98 -14.14
C THR A 186 6.46 -10.63 -15.61
N ILE A 187 7.48 -11.24 -16.20
CA ILE A 187 7.84 -11.01 -17.61
C ILE A 187 7.45 -12.23 -18.41
N LEU A 188 6.58 -12.03 -19.39
CA LEU A 188 6.19 -13.02 -20.38
C LEU A 188 6.76 -12.66 -21.75
N MET A 189 6.91 -13.64 -22.58
CA MET A 189 7.13 -13.51 -24.02
C MET A 189 5.86 -13.98 -24.72
N THR A 190 5.24 -13.10 -25.51
CA THR A 190 4.06 -13.47 -26.29
C THR A 190 4.45 -14.47 -27.38
N LEU A 191 3.48 -15.15 -27.97
CA LEU A 191 3.73 -16.10 -29.06
C LEU A 191 4.33 -15.40 -30.30
N ASP A 192 4.09 -14.10 -30.47
CA ASP A 192 4.70 -13.27 -31.52
C ASP A 192 6.12 -12.78 -31.18
N GLY A 193 6.69 -13.19 -30.03
CA GLY A 193 8.03 -12.82 -29.60
C GLY A 193 8.13 -11.48 -28.87
N ASN A 194 7.01 -10.81 -28.55
CA ASN A 194 7.02 -9.53 -27.83
C ASN A 194 7.18 -9.74 -26.33
N GLN A 195 7.89 -8.82 -25.66
CA GLN A 195 8.02 -8.83 -24.22
C GLN A 195 6.81 -8.16 -23.55
N LEU A 196 6.09 -8.91 -22.75
CA LEU A 196 4.97 -8.44 -21.94
C LEU A 196 5.40 -8.36 -20.47
N ARG A 197 5.06 -7.26 -19.80
CA ARG A 197 5.32 -7.05 -18.37
C ARG A 197 4.01 -6.83 -17.64
N ILE A 198 3.69 -7.70 -16.71
CA ILE A 198 2.49 -7.61 -15.87
C ILE A 198 2.93 -7.33 -14.43
N PRO A 199 2.39 -6.28 -13.77
CA PRO A 199 2.67 -6.02 -12.35
C PRO A 199 2.35 -7.25 -11.49
N ASN A 200 3.22 -7.59 -10.53
CA ASN A 200 3.03 -8.79 -9.70
C ASN A 200 1.75 -8.74 -8.86
N ALA A 201 1.33 -7.55 -8.43
CA ALA A 201 0.06 -7.37 -7.73
C ALA A 201 -1.15 -7.75 -8.57
N GLU A 202 -1.09 -7.48 -9.88
CA GLU A 202 -2.12 -7.89 -10.84
C GLU A 202 -2.10 -9.40 -11.05
N VAL A 203 -0.93 -9.98 -11.31
CA VAL A 203 -0.75 -11.43 -11.48
C VAL A 203 -1.25 -12.21 -10.26
N PHE A 204 -0.96 -11.74 -9.05
CA PHE A 204 -1.35 -12.39 -7.82
C PHE A 204 -2.88 -12.44 -7.61
N LYS A 205 -3.60 -11.44 -8.12
CA LYS A 205 -5.06 -11.34 -8.05
C LYS A 205 -5.76 -11.97 -9.25
N ALA A 206 -5.02 -12.26 -10.32
CA ALA A 206 -5.56 -12.72 -11.57
C ALA A 206 -6.00 -14.20 -11.54
N THR A 207 -6.89 -14.53 -12.47
CA THR A 207 -7.10 -15.93 -12.86
C THR A 207 -5.96 -16.34 -13.79
N ILE A 208 -5.26 -17.41 -13.43
CA ILE A 208 -4.13 -17.93 -14.18
C ILE A 208 -4.52 -19.30 -14.75
N LEU A 209 -4.50 -19.41 -16.07
CA LEU A 209 -4.58 -20.68 -16.75
C LEU A 209 -3.16 -21.07 -17.18
N ASN A 210 -2.67 -22.20 -16.64
CA ASN A 210 -1.36 -22.74 -16.99
C ASN A 210 -1.53 -23.95 -17.90
N TYR A 211 -1.05 -23.80 -19.14
CA TYR A 211 -1.19 -24.82 -20.16
C TYR A 211 -0.16 -25.94 -20.02
N THR A 212 0.99 -25.68 -19.42
CA THR A 212 2.14 -26.60 -19.42
C THR A 212 2.38 -27.31 -18.09
N LYS A 213 1.68 -26.89 -17.03
CA LYS A 213 1.84 -27.49 -15.70
C LYS A 213 1.44 -28.98 -15.66
N ASN A 214 0.39 -29.34 -16.37
CA ASN A 214 -0.03 -30.72 -16.53
C ASN A 214 0.62 -31.29 -17.78
N PRO A 215 1.30 -32.43 -17.69
CA PRO A 215 1.93 -33.04 -18.86
C PRO A 215 0.91 -33.54 -19.88
N GLU A 216 -0.23 -34.00 -19.43
CA GLU A 216 -1.31 -34.51 -20.29
C GLU A 216 -2.23 -33.34 -20.68
N ARG A 217 -2.37 -33.15 -22.00
CA ARG A 217 -3.23 -32.12 -22.56
C ARG A 217 -4.14 -32.69 -23.63
N ARG A 218 -5.38 -32.22 -23.67
CA ARG A 218 -6.35 -32.58 -24.68
C ARG A 218 -6.42 -31.51 -25.76
N PHE A 219 -6.33 -31.94 -27.00
CA PHE A 219 -6.71 -31.12 -28.15
C PHE A 219 -7.96 -31.70 -28.81
N THR A 220 -8.66 -30.83 -29.52
CA THR A 220 -9.87 -31.21 -30.29
C THR A 220 -9.69 -30.76 -31.71
N PHE A 221 -10.10 -31.62 -32.65
CA PHE A 221 -10.19 -31.27 -34.05
C PHE A 221 -11.49 -31.76 -34.66
N GLU A 222 -11.87 -31.20 -35.77
CA GLU A 222 -13.12 -31.50 -36.44
C GLU A 222 -12.84 -32.11 -37.79
N LEU A 223 -13.64 -33.11 -38.15
CA LEU A 223 -13.57 -33.77 -39.45
C LEU A 223 -14.99 -33.85 -40.03
N GLY A 224 -15.16 -33.34 -41.26
CA GLY A 224 -16.41 -33.49 -41.99
C GLY A 224 -16.43 -34.82 -42.75
N VAL A 225 -17.55 -35.56 -42.65
CA VAL A 225 -17.85 -36.74 -43.47
C VAL A 225 -19.08 -36.47 -44.34
N ASP A 226 -19.25 -37.20 -45.44
CA ASP A 226 -20.42 -37.03 -46.31
C ASP A 226 -21.72 -37.29 -45.55
N ALA A 227 -22.78 -36.56 -45.88
CA ALA A 227 -24.07 -36.72 -45.21
C ALA A 227 -24.71 -38.10 -45.45
N ASN A 228 -24.29 -38.84 -46.48
CA ASN A 228 -24.74 -40.17 -46.79
C ASN A 228 -23.94 -41.28 -46.10
N ASP A 229 -22.80 -40.93 -45.50
CA ASP A 229 -21.96 -41.89 -44.77
C ASP A 229 -22.53 -42.19 -43.38
N ASP A 230 -22.21 -43.39 -42.86
CA ASP A 230 -22.52 -43.74 -41.48
C ASP A 230 -21.53 -43.02 -40.53
N PRO A 231 -22.00 -42.02 -39.73
CA PRO A 231 -21.13 -41.27 -38.86
C PRO A 231 -20.55 -42.11 -37.72
N LEU A 232 -21.24 -43.17 -37.29
CA LEU A 232 -20.73 -44.05 -36.22
C LEU A 232 -19.61 -44.95 -36.74
N ALA A 233 -19.72 -45.44 -37.98
CA ALA A 233 -18.62 -46.17 -38.63
C ALA A 233 -17.39 -45.25 -38.84
N ALA A 234 -17.60 -43.99 -39.26
CA ALA A 234 -16.54 -43.03 -39.45
C ALA A 234 -15.84 -42.69 -38.10
N ILE A 235 -16.57 -42.51 -37.01
CA ILE A 235 -16.01 -42.30 -35.66
C ILE A 235 -15.12 -43.52 -35.28
N LYS A 236 -15.58 -44.74 -35.48
CA LYS A 236 -14.82 -45.92 -35.12
C LYS A 236 -13.50 -45.98 -35.90
N VAL A 237 -13.54 -45.77 -37.21
CA VAL A 237 -12.37 -45.75 -38.06
C VAL A 237 -11.38 -44.63 -37.65
N GLY A 238 -11.92 -43.45 -37.35
CA GLY A 238 -11.13 -42.31 -36.86
C GLY A 238 -10.42 -42.61 -35.54
N ILE A 239 -11.14 -43.14 -34.54
CA ILE A 239 -10.56 -43.54 -33.26
C ILE A 239 -9.47 -44.62 -33.47
N ASP A 240 -9.73 -45.65 -34.26
CA ASP A 240 -8.76 -46.74 -34.54
C ASP A 240 -7.50 -46.21 -35.25
N ALA A 241 -7.64 -45.19 -36.10
CA ALA A 241 -6.51 -44.54 -36.75
C ALA A 241 -5.69 -43.70 -35.78
N ILE A 242 -6.37 -42.91 -34.92
CA ILE A 242 -5.71 -42.04 -33.92
C ILE A 242 -4.95 -42.89 -32.90
N CYS A 243 -5.54 -43.98 -32.40
CA CYS A 243 -4.89 -44.88 -31.43
C CYS A 243 -3.62 -45.56 -31.96
N LYS A 244 -3.39 -45.56 -33.26
CA LYS A 244 -2.16 -46.05 -33.86
C LYS A 244 -1.04 -44.99 -33.90
N LEU A 245 -1.37 -43.76 -33.61
CA LEU A 245 -0.41 -42.63 -33.58
C LEU A 245 0.37 -42.69 -32.27
N GLY A 246 1.67 -42.73 -32.32
CA GLY A 246 2.53 -42.91 -31.14
C GLY A 246 2.51 -41.77 -30.14
N PHE A 247 1.91 -40.63 -30.48
CA PHE A 247 1.78 -39.46 -29.58
C PHE A 247 0.41 -39.41 -28.86
N ALA A 248 -0.59 -40.21 -29.30
CA ALA A 248 -1.89 -40.28 -28.64
C ALA A 248 -1.81 -41.17 -27.40
N LEU A 249 -2.32 -40.71 -26.29
CA LEU A 249 -2.34 -41.47 -25.05
C LEU A 249 -3.43 -42.54 -25.08
N ASP A 250 -3.12 -43.71 -24.54
CA ASP A 250 -4.09 -44.80 -24.33
C ASP A 250 -5.09 -44.47 -23.22
N LYS A 251 -4.69 -43.64 -22.28
CA LYS A 251 -5.50 -43.16 -21.14
C LYS A 251 -5.19 -41.69 -20.88
N PRO A 252 -6.24 -40.79 -20.84
CA PRO A 252 -7.62 -41.05 -21.17
C PRO A 252 -7.83 -41.45 -22.63
N LYS A 253 -8.86 -42.32 -22.89
CA LYS A 253 -9.14 -42.79 -24.24
C LYS A 253 -9.53 -41.64 -25.19
N VAL A 254 -9.21 -41.82 -26.45
CA VAL A 254 -9.72 -40.98 -27.55
C VAL A 254 -11.23 -41.07 -27.57
N THR A 255 -11.91 -39.96 -27.64
CA THR A 255 -13.37 -39.85 -27.77
C THR A 255 -13.74 -39.07 -28.99
N ALA A 256 -14.87 -39.40 -29.59
CA ALA A 256 -15.43 -38.61 -30.68
C ALA A 256 -16.94 -38.47 -30.52
N VAL A 257 -17.46 -37.36 -30.96
CA VAL A 257 -18.91 -37.06 -30.94
C VAL A 257 -19.32 -36.46 -32.29
N ILE A 258 -20.57 -36.64 -32.63
CA ILE A 258 -21.20 -35.89 -33.73
C ILE A 258 -21.46 -34.48 -33.19
N LYS A 259 -20.77 -33.48 -33.74
CA LYS A 259 -20.90 -32.08 -33.32
C LYS A 259 -22.09 -31.43 -34.03
N GLU A 260 -22.25 -31.70 -35.31
CA GLU A 260 -23.24 -31.05 -36.15
C GLU A 260 -23.64 -31.98 -37.32
N VAL A 261 -24.91 -31.95 -37.67
CA VAL A 261 -25.44 -32.63 -38.85
C VAL A 261 -25.93 -31.53 -39.79
N GLY A 262 -25.20 -31.30 -40.87
CA GLY A 262 -25.53 -30.30 -41.89
C GLY A 262 -26.19 -30.99 -43.10
N ASP A 263 -26.64 -30.16 -44.07
CA ASP A 263 -27.30 -30.64 -45.29
C ASP A 263 -26.36 -31.40 -46.22
N SER A 264 -25.07 -31.10 -46.20
CA SER A 264 -24.06 -31.65 -47.10
C SER A 264 -22.97 -32.47 -46.40
N ASN A 265 -22.82 -32.28 -45.10
CA ASN A 265 -21.78 -33.00 -44.31
C ASN A 265 -22.22 -33.19 -42.88
N ILE A 266 -21.61 -34.19 -42.22
CA ILE A 266 -21.71 -34.41 -40.76
C ILE A 266 -20.36 -34.08 -40.16
N ILE A 267 -20.34 -33.17 -39.20
CA ILE A 267 -19.09 -32.76 -38.52
C ILE A 267 -18.89 -33.63 -37.29
N LEU A 268 -17.79 -34.39 -37.30
CA LEU A 268 -17.33 -35.21 -36.18
C LEU A 268 -16.24 -34.42 -35.40
N GLN A 269 -16.37 -34.36 -34.10
CA GLN A 269 -15.35 -33.76 -33.24
C GLN A 269 -14.60 -34.83 -32.45
N PHE A 270 -13.30 -34.93 -32.70
CA PHE A 270 -12.40 -35.82 -32.01
C PHE A 270 -11.70 -35.12 -30.85
N GLN A 271 -11.55 -35.82 -29.72
CA GLN A 271 -10.88 -35.35 -28.51
C GLN A 271 -9.73 -36.30 -28.22
N VAL A 272 -8.50 -35.82 -28.31
CA VAL A 272 -7.28 -36.60 -28.21
C VAL A 272 -6.41 -36.08 -27.09
N TRP A 273 -5.91 -36.96 -26.26
CA TRP A 273 -4.98 -36.61 -25.19
C TRP A 273 -3.55 -36.93 -25.61
N VAL A 274 -2.65 -36.04 -25.32
CA VAL A 274 -1.22 -36.16 -25.63
C VAL A 274 -0.37 -35.79 -24.43
N ASN A 275 0.82 -36.39 -24.33
CA ASN A 275 1.84 -35.92 -23.39
C ASN A 275 2.64 -34.79 -24.07
N GLN A 276 2.39 -33.55 -23.67
CA GLN A 276 3.03 -32.36 -24.25
C GLN A 276 4.52 -32.22 -23.91
N LEU A 277 5.09 -33.08 -23.05
CA LEU A 277 6.53 -33.16 -22.80
C LEU A 277 7.27 -34.03 -23.80
N GLU A 278 6.57 -34.95 -24.47
CA GLU A 278 7.10 -35.91 -25.43
C GLU A 278 6.73 -35.56 -26.89
N ALA A 279 5.57 -34.91 -27.04
CA ALA A 279 5.10 -34.44 -28.33
C ALA A 279 4.97 -32.92 -28.31
N ASP A 280 5.48 -32.25 -29.34
CA ASP A 280 5.28 -30.81 -29.52
C ASP A 280 3.80 -30.55 -29.73
N PHE A 281 3.22 -29.69 -28.90
CA PHE A 281 1.79 -29.36 -28.92
C PHE A 281 1.46 -28.21 -29.86
N TYR A 282 2.48 -27.46 -30.33
CA TYR A 282 2.35 -26.28 -31.22
C TYR A 282 3.01 -26.52 -32.57
#